data_24b5257aa6ca13a47ddf4142aed9de2d
#
_entry.id   24b5257aa6ca13a47ddf4142aed9de2d
#
_cell.length_a   1.000
_cell.length_b   1.000
_cell.length_c   1.000
_cell.angle_alpha   90.00
_cell.angle_beta   90.00
_cell.angle_gamma   90.00
#
_symmetry.space_group_name_H-M   'P 1'
#
loop_
_entity.id
_entity.type
_entity.pdbx_description
1 polymer ?
#
loop_
_entity_poly.entity_id
_entity_poly.type
_entity_poly.pdbx_seq_one_letter_code
_entity_poly.pdbx_strand_id
1 'polypeptide(L)'
;MKNNLIPEVFKLKIAQISSIFKGLFFLCLALSIFLAIFTFDMNDNSFLTKTSENYSNLLGPLGSYTASFLIYSFGGLSYLLVIFFLTACYFSMAKKKFDYFFIRFFLIFLSLILIPQIFFFHELEIIFIEQINPWGEISYKIYSLHNHKLASYIFSFLGIIIFFLTQNLLSLFKMTKLRFTNLSNLSQSKEIN
;
A
#
# COMPACT_ATOMS: atom_id res chain seq x y z
N MET A 1 -38.98 9.95 21.44
CA MET A 1 -38.14 11.12 21.07
C MET A 1 -36.70 10.82 21.50
N LYS A 2 -35.79 10.55 20.58
CA LYS A 2 -34.34 10.42 20.90
C LYS A 2 -33.81 11.86 21.06
N ASN A 3 -33.61 12.29 22.30
CA ASN A 3 -32.94 13.55 22.61
C ASN A 3 -31.49 13.45 22.10
N ASN A 4 -31.21 14.09 20.98
CA ASN A 4 -29.85 14.28 20.50
C ASN A 4 -29.17 15.31 21.42
N LEU A 5 -28.53 14.82 22.49
CA LEU A 5 -27.82 15.62 23.50
C LEU A 5 -26.65 16.45 22.93
N ILE A 6 -26.20 16.18 21.71
CA ILE A 6 -25.08 16.86 21.07
C ILE A 6 -25.59 17.63 19.83
N PRO A 7 -25.38 18.94 19.72
CA PRO A 7 -25.72 19.72 18.55
C PRO A 7 -25.08 19.15 17.27
N GLU A 8 -25.80 19.18 16.14
CA GLU A 8 -25.30 18.63 14.85
C GLU A 8 -23.98 19.24 14.42
N VAL A 9 -23.79 20.54 14.64
CA VAL A 9 -22.53 21.24 14.33
C VAL A 9 -21.34 20.64 15.09
N PHE A 10 -21.56 20.21 16.33
CA PHE A 10 -20.52 19.61 17.16
C PHE A 10 -20.16 18.19 16.66
N LYS A 11 -21.16 17.41 16.24
CA LYS A 11 -20.93 16.10 15.62
C LYS A 11 -20.12 16.21 14.33
N LEU A 12 -20.42 17.20 13.50
CA LEU A 12 -19.67 17.44 12.24
C LEU A 12 -18.21 17.83 12.52
N LYS A 13 -17.96 18.68 13.52
CA LYS A 13 -16.58 19.05 13.92
C LYS A 13 -15.80 17.84 14.45
N ILE A 14 -16.40 17.03 15.32
CA ILE A 14 -15.76 15.81 15.84
C ILE A 14 -15.44 14.85 14.70
N ALA A 15 -16.37 14.62 13.78
CA ALA A 15 -16.14 13.75 12.63
C ALA A 15 -15.00 14.28 11.73
N GLN A 16 -14.90 15.60 11.58
CA GLN A 16 -13.80 16.21 10.81
C GLN A 16 -12.45 16.03 11.48
N ILE A 17 -12.36 16.28 12.78
CA ILE A 17 -11.15 16.11 13.57
C ILE A 17 -10.71 14.63 13.54
N SER A 18 -11.65 13.70 13.78
CA SER A 18 -11.37 12.25 13.71
C SER A 18 -10.85 11.82 12.34
N SER A 19 -11.38 12.39 11.25
CA SER A 19 -10.94 12.11 9.88
C SER A 19 -9.49 12.57 9.64
N ILE A 20 -9.13 13.76 10.13
CA ILE A 20 -7.76 14.28 10.02
C ILE A 20 -6.78 13.41 10.84
N PHE A 21 -7.14 13.05 12.07
CA PHE A 21 -6.28 12.18 12.89
C PHE A 21 -6.05 10.82 12.25
N LYS A 22 -7.10 10.19 11.68
CA LYS A 22 -6.95 8.93 10.93
C LYS A 22 -6.02 9.09 9.73
N GLY A 23 -6.17 10.18 8.97
CA GLY A 23 -5.31 10.48 7.84
C GLY A 23 -3.85 10.65 8.25
N LEU A 24 -3.60 11.42 9.31
CA LEU A 24 -2.25 11.62 9.85
C LEU A 24 -1.63 10.30 10.35
N PHE A 25 -2.41 9.47 11.02
CA PHE A 25 -1.95 8.15 11.45
C PHE A 25 -1.49 7.28 10.27
N PHE A 26 -2.29 7.21 9.18
CA PHE A 26 -1.90 6.47 7.99
C PHE A 26 -0.70 7.07 7.27
N LEU A 27 -0.56 8.40 7.29
CA LEU A 27 0.63 9.07 6.76
C LEU A 27 1.88 8.69 7.55
N CYS A 28 1.81 8.72 8.88
CA CYS A 28 2.92 8.30 9.73
C CYS A 28 3.31 6.84 9.47
N LEU A 29 2.34 5.93 9.32
CA LEU A 29 2.62 4.53 8.98
C LEU A 29 3.29 4.40 7.60
N ALA A 30 2.80 5.12 6.59
CA ALA A 30 3.39 5.10 5.26
C ALA A 30 4.85 5.58 5.29
N LEU A 31 5.11 6.70 5.96
CA LEU A 31 6.46 7.25 6.11
C LEU A 31 7.38 6.32 6.92
N SER A 32 6.88 5.71 8.00
CA SER A 32 7.67 4.77 8.79
C SER A 32 8.06 3.54 7.97
N ILE A 33 7.14 2.94 7.22
CA ILE A 33 7.43 1.79 6.36
C ILE A 33 8.39 2.19 5.23
N PHE A 34 8.17 3.35 4.61
CA PHE A 34 9.04 3.87 3.57
C PHE A 34 10.48 4.06 4.09
N LEU A 35 10.65 4.75 5.23
CA LEU A 35 11.96 4.99 5.82
C LEU A 35 12.64 3.67 6.25
N ALA A 36 11.89 2.75 6.84
CA ALA A 36 12.42 1.44 7.21
C ALA A 36 13.01 0.72 5.99
N ILE A 37 12.25 0.61 4.89
CA ILE A 37 12.68 -0.08 3.67
C ILE A 37 13.81 0.69 2.97
N PHE A 38 13.71 2.02 2.89
CA PHE A 38 14.67 2.87 2.19
C PHE A 38 16.07 2.88 2.87
N THR A 39 16.09 2.77 4.19
CA THR A 39 17.33 2.74 4.98
C THR A 39 17.69 1.34 5.49
N PHE A 40 17.20 0.32 4.79
CA PHE A 40 17.54 -1.07 5.11
C PHE A 40 19.02 -1.35 4.86
N ASP A 41 19.68 -1.94 5.85
CA ASP A 41 21.05 -2.45 5.75
C ASP A 41 21.05 -3.92 6.18
N MET A 42 21.70 -4.78 5.38
CA MET A 42 21.83 -6.20 5.70
C MET A 42 22.71 -6.47 6.92
N ASN A 43 23.61 -5.55 7.25
CA ASN A 43 24.49 -5.67 8.40
C ASN A 43 23.80 -5.33 9.72
N ASP A 44 22.63 -4.70 9.67
CA ASP A 44 21.85 -4.43 10.87
C ASP A 44 21.37 -5.71 11.54
N ASN A 45 21.28 -5.70 12.87
CA ASN A 45 20.68 -6.78 13.62
C ASN A 45 19.17 -6.88 13.26
N SER A 46 18.76 -8.05 12.80
CA SER A 46 17.42 -8.23 12.21
C SER A 46 16.98 -9.70 12.27
N PHE A 47 15.92 -10.07 11.54
CA PHE A 47 15.55 -11.46 11.35
C PHE A 47 16.55 -12.26 10.50
N LEU A 48 17.32 -11.58 9.65
CA LEU A 48 18.25 -12.21 8.71
C LEU A 48 19.65 -12.31 9.29
N THR A 49 20.08 -11.31 10.02
CA THR A 49 21.46 -11.18 10.53
C THR A 49 21.46 -10.88 12.02
N LYS A 50 22.45 -11.44 12.71
CA LYS A 50 22.73 -11.11 14.11
C LYS A 50 24.10 -10.43 14.18
N THR A 51 24.11 -9.19 14.61
CA THR A 51 25.32 -8.39 14.79
C THR A 51 25.29 -7.67 16.13
N SER A 52 26.46 -7.28 16.60
CA SER A 52 26.61 -6.41 17.78
C SER A 52 26.79 -4.94 17.41
N GLU A 53 26.72 -4.61 16.12
CA GLU A 53 26.90 -3.25 15.63
C GLU A 53 25.69 -2.36 15.88
N ASN A 54 25.90 -1.05 15.79
CA ASN A 54 24.83 -0.07 15.87
C ASN A 54 23.94 -0.15 14.62
N TYR A 55 22.65 0.15 14.78
CA TYR A 55 21.70 0.15 13.67
C TYR A 55 21.98 1.30 12.70
N SER A 56 22.10 0.98 11.42
CA SER A 56 22.18 1.95 10.31
C SER A 56 20.79 2.45 9.90
N ASN A 57 19.75 1.64 10.16
CA ASN A 57 18.38 1.99 9.84
C ASN A 57 17.92 3.21 10.64
N LEU A 58 17.34 4.23 9.96
CA LEU A 58 16.88 5.48 10.59
C LEU A 58 15.85 5.28 11.70
N LEU A 59 15.07 4.21 11.66
CA LEU A 59 14.10 3.86 12.70
C LEU A 59 14.68 2.90 13.76
N GLY A 60 16.00 2.71 13.75
CA GLY A 60 16.70 1.83 14.68
C GLY A 60 16.21 0.38 14.59
N PRO A 61 16.13 -0.33 15.76
CA PRO A 61 15.73 -1.74 15.77
C PRO A 61 14.38 -2.02 15.10
N LEU A 62 13.37 -1.19 15.35
CA LEU A 62 12.04 -1.38 14.76
C LEU A 62 12.08 -1.28 13.23
N GLY A 63 12.84 -0.32 12.70
CA GLY A 63 13.04 -0.17 11.26
C GLY A 63 13.75 -1.36 10.64
N SER A 64 14.86 -1.78 11.24
CA SER A 64 15.66 -2.91 10.76
C SER A 64 14.86 -4.21 10.73
N TYR A 65 14.16 -4.57 11.81
CA TYR A 65 13.31 -5.77 11.84
C TYR A 65 12.14 -5.69 10.87
N THR A 66 11.47 -4.54 10.79
CA THR A 66 10.35 -4.36 9.85
C THR A 66 10.81 -4.45 8.40
N ALA A 67 11.90 -3.76 8.06
CA ALA A 67 12.46 -3.77 6.72
C ALA A 67 12.95 -5.15 6.31
N SER A 68 13.71 -5.84 7.17
CA SER A 68 14.21 -7.19 6.88
C SER A 68 13.06 -8.18 6.63
N PHE A 69 11.99 -8.13 7.43
CA PHE A 69 10.82 -8.96 7.22
C PHE A 69 10.15 -8.67 5.86
N LEU A 70 9.91 -7.38 5.55
CA LEU A 70 9.21 -6.98 4.33
C LEU A 70 10.05 -7.28 3.08
N ILE A 71 11.33 -6.93 3.09
CA ILE A 71 12.22 -7.10 1.94
C ILE A 71 12.46 -8.60 1.70
N TYR A 72 12.73 -9.38 2.73
CA TYR A 72 12.92 -10.83 2.59
C TYR A 72 11.65 -11.51 2.07
N SER A 73 10.49 -11.13 2.61
CA SER A 73 9.22 -11.77 2.24
C SER A 73 8.74 -11.39 0.85
N PHE A 74 8.80 -10.10 0.49
CA PHE A 74 8.14 -9.54 -0.70
C PHE A 74 9.09 -8.78 -1.63
N GLY A 75 10.38 -8.68 -1.30
CA GLY A 75 11.36 -7.95 -2.10
C GLY A 75 11.02 -6.48 -2.27
N GLY A 76 11.39 -5.93 -3.43
CA GLY A 76 11.12 -4.54 -3.80
C GLY A 76 9.63 -4.19 -3.90
N LEU A 77 8.74 -5.17 -4.06
CA LEU A 77 7.30 -4.93 -4.06
C LEU A 77 6.76 -4.49 -2.69
N SER A 78 7.54 -4.61 -1.62
CA SER A 78 7.19 -4.08 -0.29
C SER A 78 6.81 -2.59 -0.31
N TYR A 79 7.34 -1.80 -1.26
CA TYR A 79 6.95 -0.40 -1.45
C TYR A 79 5.47 -0.20 -1.82
N LEU A 80 4.78 -1.22 -2.32
CA LEU A 80 3.34 -1.15 -2.58
C LEU A 80 2.51 -1.01 -1.29
N LEU A 81 3.05 -1.45 -0.13
CA LEU A 81 2.44 -1.18 1.18
C LEU A 81 2.42 0.32 1.50
N VAL A 82 3.47 1.03 1.13
CA VAL A 82 3.52 2.49 1.31
C VAL A 82 2.39 3.15 0.50
N ILE A 83 2.21 2.73 -0.76
CA ILE A 83 1.13 3.22 -1.63
C ILE A 83 -0.25 2.92 -1.01
N PHE A 84 -0.43 1.74 -0.43
CA PHE A 84 -1.67 1.37 0.26
C PHE A 84 -1.99 2.31 1.41
N PHE A 85 -1.03 2.61 2.30
CA PHE A 85 -1.24 3.51 3.43
C PHE A 85 -1.41 4.96 3.00
N LEU A 86 -0.72 5.42 1.94
CA LEU A 86 -0.95 6.74 1.35
C LEU A 86 -2.36 6.86 0.77
N THR A 87 -2.87 5.81 0.15
CA THR A 87 -4.26 5.77 -0.33
C THR A 87 -5.25 5.85 0.83
N ALA A 88 -5.03 5.09 1.91
CA ALA A 88 -5.85 5.14 3.10
C ALA A 88 -5.83 6.53 3.77
N CYS A 89 -4.65 7.18 3.81
CA CYS A 89 -4.48 8.57 4.23
C CYS A 89 -5.35 9.51 3.39
N TYR A 90 -5.22 9.44 2.07
CA TYR A 90 -6.00 10.29 1.15
C TYR A 90 -7.50 10.14 1.35
N PHE A 91 -8.02 8.91 1.42
CA PHE A 91 -9.45 8.67 1.63
C PHE A 91 -9.92 9.20 2.98
N SER A 92 -9.12 9.02 4.03
CA SER A 92 -9.41 9.54 5.37
C SER A 92 -9.47 11.06 5.36
N MET A 93 -8.47 11.75 4.83
CA MET A 93 -8.41 13.21 4.78
C MET A 93 -9.49 13.81 3.88
N ALA A 94 -9.81 13.17 2.76
CA ALA A 94 -10.87 13.56 1.85
C ALA A 94 -12.28 13.27 2.40
N LYS A 95 -12.40 12.76 3.63
CA LYS A 95 -13.68 12.38 4.28
C LYS A 95 -14.47 11.36 3.46
N LYS A 96 -13.77 10.50 2.70
CA LYS A 96 -14.39 9.46 1.90
C LYS A 96 -14.33 8.14 2.63
N LYS A 97 -15.29 7.27 2.34
CA LYS A 97 -15.29 5.94 2.91
C LYS A 97 -14.17 5.10 2.29
N PHE A 98 -13.31 4.57 3.14
CA PHE A 98 -12.37 3.52 2.80
C PHE A 98 -12.87 2.24 3.45
N ASP A 99 -13.95 1.70 2.85
CA ASP A 99 -14.64 0.55 3.42
C ASP A 99 -13.78 -0.70 3.35
N TYR A 100 -14.00 -1.63 4.27
CA TYR A 100 -13.33 -2.94 4.34
C TYR A 100 -11.81 -2.84 4.50
N PHE A 101 -11.31 -1.86 5.27
CA PHE A 101 -9.87 -1.63 5.46
C PHE A 101 -9.10 -2.90 5.80
N PHE A 102 -9.56 -3.70 6.76
CA PHE A 102 -8.87 -4.94 7.16
C PHE A 102 -8.82 -5.98 6.03
N ILE A 103 -9.92 -6.16 5.29
CA ILE A 103 -9.92 -7.08 4.14
C ILE A 103 -8.92 -6.60 3.09
N ARG A 104 -8.91 -5.31 2.77
CA ARG A 104 -7.94 -4.72 1.83
C ARG A 104 -6.51 -4.84 2.33
N PHE A 105 -6.29 -4.67 3.63
CA PHE A 105 -4.99 -4.86 4.25
C PHE A 105 -4.45 -6.29 4.09
N PHE A 106 -5.28 -7.31 4.22
CA PHE A 106 -4.87 -8.69 3.94
C PHE A 106 -4.70 -8.96 2.45
N LEU A 107 -5.57 -8.41 1.61
CA LEU A 107 -5.49 -8.58 0.16
C LEU A 107 -4.24 -7.93 -0.44
N ILE A 108 -3.69 -6.86 0.15
CA ILE A 108 -2.43 -6.28 -0.33
C ILE A 108 -1.29 -7.30 -0.20
N PHE A 109 -1.18 -8.03 0.90
CA PHE A 109 -0.16 -9.07 1.05
C PHE A 109 -0.32 -10.18 0.01
N LEU A 110 -1.56 -10.60 -0.27
CA LEU A 110 -1.82 -11.57 -1.34
C LEU A 110 -1.37 -11.05 -2.69
N SER A 111 -1.61 -9.77 -3.00
CA SER A 111 -1.15 -9.17 -4.26
C SER A 111 0.38 -9.13 -4.36
N LEU A 112 1.08 -8.82 -3.26
CA LEU A 112 2.55 -8.81 -3.21
C LEU A 112 3.16 -10.18 -3.53
N ILE A 113 2.47 -11.26 -3.19
CA ILE A 113 2.89 -12.63 -3.47
C ILE A 113 2.60 -13.02 -4.92
N LEU A 114 1.46 -12.60 -5.46
CA LEU A 114 1.00 -13.03 -6.78
C LEU A 114 1.61 -12.22 -7.92
N ILE A 115 1.86 -10.93 -7.75
CA ILE A 115 2.40 -10.06 -8.82
C ILE A 115 3.74 -10.57 -9.37
N PRO A 116 4.72 -10.99 -8.55
CA PRO A 116 6.06 -11.30 -9.07
C PRO A 116 6.17 -12.66 -9.78
N GLN A 117 5.12 -13.46 -9.86
CA GLN A 117 5.19 -14.81 -10.47
C GLN A 117 5.67 -14.79 -11.93
N ILE A 118 5.31 -13.76 -12.68
CA ILE A 118 5.75 -13.59 -14.07
C ILE A 118 7.25 -13.26 -14.17
N PHE A 119 7.78 -12.52 -13.20
CA PHE A 119 9.18 -12.12 -13.21
C PHE A 119 10.10 -13.31 -12.94
N PHE A 120 9.70 -14.22 -12.06
CA PHE A 120 10.43 -15.49 -11.85
C PHE A 120 10.43 -16.35 -13.10
N PHE A 121 9.31 -16.42 -13.82
CA PHE A 121 9.24 -17.20 -15.05
C PHE A 121 10.18 -16.67 -16.15
N HIS A 122 10.30 -15.33 -16.26
CA HIS A 122 11.16 -14.69 -17.25
C HIS A 122 12.61 -14.52 -16.78
N GLU A 123 12.96 -15.05 -15.59
CA GLU A 123 14.29 -14.93 -15.01
C GLU A 123 14.79 -13.48 -14.99
N LEU A 124 13.87 -12.53 -14.74
CA LEU A 124 14.22 -11.13 -14.69
C LEU A 124 15.00 -10.84 -13.41
N GLU A 125 16.31 -10.80 -13.54
CA GLU A 125 17.22 -10.41 -12.48
C GLU A 125 17.28 -8.89 -12.39
N ILE A 126 16.76 -8.34 -11.30
CA ILE A 126 17.03 -6.95 -10.91
C ILE A 126 17.93 -7.01 -9.69
N ILE A 127 19.09 -6.40 -9.76
CA ILE A 127 19.99 -6.28 -8.61
C ILE A 127 19.34 -5.26 -7.66
N PHE A 128 18.64 -5.76 -6.66
CA PHE A 128 18.03 -4.94 -5.63
C PHE A 128 18.89 -4.92 -4.36
N ILE A 129 19.31 -6.10 -3.91
CA ILE A 129 20.26 -6.32 -2.81
C ILE A 129 20.95 -7.66 -3.11
N GLU A 130 22.29 -7.69 -3.09
CA GLU A 130 23.08 -8.82 -3.59
C GLU A 130 22.73 -10.22 -3.02
N GLN A 131 22.16 -10.30 -1.84
CA GLN A 131 21.90 -11.57 -1.15
C GLN A 131 20.42 -11.88 -0.94
N ILE A 132 19.52 -11.03 -1.42
CA ILE A 132 18.08 -11.19 -1.24
C ILE A 132 17.41 -11.26 -2.61
N ASN A 133 16.45 -12.20 -2.73
CA ASN A 133 15.63 -12.29 -3.92
C ASN A 133 14.85 -10.96 -4.12
N PRO A 134 15.03 -10.26 -5.25
CA PRO A 134 14.43 -8.95 -5.51
C PRO A 134 12.90 -8.99 -5.52
N TRP A 135 12.32 -10.16 -5.72
CA TRP A 135 10.87 -10.39 -5.80
C TRP A 135 10.29 -11.06 -4.55
N GLY A 136 11.13 -11.35 -3.54
CA GLY A 136 10.78 -11.92 -2.25
C GLY A 136 10.73 -13.45 -2.22
N GLU A 137 11.17 -14.01 -1.10
CA GLU A 137 11.29 -15.45 -0.89
C GLU A 137 9.94 -16.18 -0.85
N ILE A 138 8.89 -15.54 -0.31
CA ILE A 138 7.56 -16.16 -0.25
C ILE A 138 7.03 -16.36 -1.67
N SER A 139 7.18 -15.36 -2.52
CA SER A 139 6.75 -15.42 -3.92
C SER A 139 7.54 -16.46 -4.71
N TYR A 140 8.85 -16.57 -4.46
CA TYR A 140 9.71 -17.59 -5.07
C TYR A 140 9.29 -19.00 -4.68
N LYS A 141 9.02 -19.25 -3.41
CA LYS A 141 8.53 -20.56 -2.94
C LYS A 141 7.21 -20.95 -3.61
N ILE A 142 6.29 -20.02 -3.82
CA ILE A 142 5.04 -20.30 -4.52
C ILE A 142 5.30 -20.58 -5.99
N TYR A 143 6.19 -19.81 -6.64
CA TYR A 143 6.60 -20.07 -8.02
C TYR A 143 7.18 -21.48 -8.17
N SER A 144 8.06 -21.89 -7.27
CA SER A 144 8.70 -23.21 -7.32
C SER A 144 7.72 -24.41 -7.19
N LEU A 145 6.53 -24.17 -6.60
CA LEU A 145 5.50 -25.20 -6.47
C LEU A 145 4.75 -25.46 -7.79
N HIS A 146 4.56 -24.46 -8.63
CA HIS A 146 3.83 -24.65 -9.89
C HIS A 146 4.72 -24.61 -11.13
N ASN A 147 5.77 -23.78 -11.15
CA ASN A 147 6.77 -23.64 -12.21
C ASN A 147 6.19 -23.77 -13.65
N HIS A 148 5.06 -23.13 -13.89
CA HIS A 148 4.31 -23.25 -15.13
C HIS A 148 4.01 -21.87 -15.72
N LYS A 149 4.37 -21.68 -17.01
CA LYS A 149 4.20 -20.42 -17.71
C LYS A 149 2.79 -19.82 -17.58
N LEU A 150 1.78 -20.60 -17.91
CA LEU A 150 0.39 -20.14 -17.91
C LEU A 150 -0.06 -19.75 -16.49
N ALA A 151 0.32 -20.53 -15.47
CA ALA A 151 0.00 -20.25 -14.09
C ALA A 151 0.65 -18.94 -13.61
N SER A 152 1.91 -18.69 -13.98
CA SER A 152 2.62 -17.46 -13.63
C SER A 152 1.93 -16.20 -14.20
N TYR A 153 1.49 -16.25 -15.45
CA TYR A 153 0.72 -15.14 -16.05
C TYR A 153 -0.62 -14.93 -15.37
N ILE A 154 -1.37 -16.00 -15.10
CA ILE A 154 -2.68 -15.92 -14.43
C ILE A 154 -2.52 -15.34 -13.01
N PHE A 155 -1.56 -15.83 -12.24
CA PHE A 155 -1.32 -15.35 -10.88
C PHE A 155 -0.89 -13.88 -10.86
N SER A 156 0.04 -13.46 -11.72
CA SER A 156 0.45 -12.07 -11.80
C SER A 156 -0.70 -11.15 -12.21
N PHE A 157 -1.50 -11.54 -13.19
CA PHE A 157 -2.67 -10.77 -13.61
C PHE A 157 -3.70 -10.65 -12.47
N LEU A 158 -3.98 -11.75 -11.76
CA LEU A 158 -4.86 -11.75 -10.59
C LEU A 158 -4.29 -10.86 -9.47
N GLY A 159 -3.00 -10.93 -9.20
CA GLY A 159 -2.31 -10.08 -8.23
C GLY A 159 -2.45 -8.60 -8.54
N ILE A 160 -2.30 -8.21 -9.80
CA ILE A 160 -2.49 -6.82 -10.26
C ILE A 160 -3.95 -6.38 -10.05
N ILE A 161 -4.92 -7.20 -10.42
CA ILE A 161 -6.35 -6.89 -10.18
C ILE A 161 -6.61 -6.69 -8.69
N ILE A 162 -6.14 -7.60 -7.84
CA ILE A 162 -6.29 -7.50 -6.39
C ILE A 162 -5.66 -6.21 -5.88
N PHE A 163 -4.45 -5.87 -6.34
CA PHE A 163 -3.79 -4.61 -5.97
C PHE A 163 -4.67 -3.40 -6.29
N PHE A 164 -5.19 -3.30 -7.51
CA PHE A 164 -6.08 -2.19 -7.89
C PHE A 164 -7.37 -2.14 -7.07
N LEU A 165 -7.94 -3.29 -6.72
CA LEU A 165 -9.11 -3.36 -5.84
C LEU A 165 -8.77 -2.86 -4.42
N THR A 166 -7.58 -3.17 -3.90
CA THR A 166 -7.16 -2.69 -2.57
C THR A 166 -7.03 -1.17 -2.53
N GLN A 167 -6.60 -0.53 -3.63
CA GLN A 167 -6.45 0.92 -3.73
C GLN A 167 -7.77 1.69 -3.91
N ASN A 168 -8.90 1.00 -4.01
CA ASN A 168 -10.22 1.61 -4.26
C ASN A 168 -10.25 2.53 -5.51
N LEU A 169 -9.45 2.19 -6.53
CA LEU A 169 -9.27 3.02 -7.74
C LEU A 169 -10.57 3.22 -8.51
N LEU A 170 -11.50 2.25 -8.47
CA LEU A 170 -12.81 2.40 -9.10
C LEU A 170 -13.57 3.62 -8.56
N SER A 171 -13.45 3.93 -7.26
CA SER A 171 -14.06 5.13 -6.70
C SER A 171 -13.35 6.41 -7.12
N LEU A 172 -12.03 6.37 -7.32
CA LEU A 172 -11.25 7.49 -7.84
C LEU A 172 -11.62 7.81 -9.28
N PHE A 173 -11.72 6.80 -10.15
CA PHE A 173 -12.15 6.98 -11.55
C PHE A 173 -13.58 7.55 -11.66
N LYS A 174 -14.52 7.07 -10.86
CA LYS A 174 -15.89 7.60 -10.84
C LYS A 174 -15.91 9.09 -10.47
N MET A 175 -15.02 9.52 -9.61
CA MET A 175 -14.93 10.91 -9.15
C MET A 175 -14.29 11.85 -10.16
N THR A 176 -13.23 11.43 -10.84
CA THR A 176 -12.62 12.23 -11.91
C THR A 176 -13.65 12.45 -13.02
N LYS A 177 -14.38 11.42 -13.41
CA LYS A 177 -15.45 11.53 -14.42
C LYS A 177 -16.53 12.55 -14.01
N LEU A 178 -17.00 12.51 -12.74
CA LEU A 178 -17.99 13.48 -12.24
C LEU A 178 -17.45 14.92 -12.20
N ARG A 179 -16.19 15.13 -11.91
CA ARG A 179 -15.57 16.47 -11.97
C ARG A 179 -15.49 16.99 -13.41
N PHE A 180 -15.09 16.16 -14.35
CA PHE A 180 -15.02 16.54 -15.77
C PHE A 180 -16.41 16.90 -16.33
N THR A 181 -17.44 16.13 -16.03
CA THR A 181 -18.82 16.44 -16.47
C THR A 181 -19.35 17.74 -15.86
N ASN A 182 -19.06 18.01 -14.58
CA ASN A 182 -19.46 19.28 -13.96
C ASN A 182 -18.70 20.49 -14.53
N LEU A 183 -17.42 20.34 -14.87
CA LEU A 183 -16.65 21.41 -15.53
C LEU A 183 -17.13 21.70 -16.93
N SER A 184 -17.47 20.65 -17.71
CA SER A 184 -18.02 20.81 -19.07
C SER A 184 -19.40 21.47 -19.04
N ASN A 185 -20.25 21.15 -18.07
CA ASN A 185 -21.55 21.80 -17.91
C ASN A 185 -21.44 23.28 -17.49
N LEU A 186 -20.43 23.62 -16.65
CA LEU A 186 -20.14 25.00 -16.27
C LEU A 186 -19.57 25.83 -17.42
N SER A 187 -18.79 25.25 -18.33
CA SER A 187 -18.30 25.95 -19.53
C SER A 187 -19.41 26.24 -20.53
N GLN A 188 -20.32 25.27 -20.76
CA GLN A 188 -21.47 25.47 -21.63
C GLN A 188 -22.48 26.51 -21.10
N SER A 189 -22.66 26.59 -19.77
CA SER A 189 -23.55 27.61 -19.19
C SER A 189 -22.98 29.02 -19.26
N LYS A 190 -21.65 29.19 -19.43
CA LYS A 190 -21.00 30.49 -19.64
C LYS A 190 -21.00 30.98 -21.09
N GLU A 191 -21.17 30.09 -22.04
CA GLU A 191 -21.28 30.44 -23.46
C GLU A 191 -22.69 30.85 -23.89
N ILE A 192 -23.71 30.61 -23.05
CA ILE A 192 -25.12 30.91 -23.35
C ILE A 192 -25.59 32.23 -22.70
N ASN A 193 -24.78 32.85 -21.83
CA ASN A 193 -25.04 34.16 -21.23
C ASN A 193 -24.04 35.20 -21.73
#